data_f0f34b8afff3676413acdd8698baec40
#
_entry.id   f0f34b8afff3676413acdd8698baec40
#
_cell.length_a   1.000
_cell.length_b   1.000
_cell.length_c   1.000
_cell.angle_alpha   90.00
_cell.angle_beta   90.00
_cell.angle_gamma   90.00
#
_symmetry.space_group_name_H-M   'P 1'
#
loop_
_entity.id
_entity.type
_entity.pdbx_description
1 polymer ?
#
loop_
_entity_poly.entity_id
_entity_poly.type
_entity_poly.pdbx_seq_one_letter_code
_entity_poly.pdbx_strand_id
1 'polypeptide(L)'
;MQPSAAVEPRITGVIRVIDGDTIALGKTRIRLFGIDAVEGDQPCTAADGTVLNCGAWVSSLVHQSYDGQRADCVRVDTDRYGRTVARCKALGQDMGQALVAAGLAFSYARYSRDYVKTEAAAKRAGRGVHAYETQR
;
A
#
# COMPACT_ATOMS: atom_id res chain seq x y z
N MET A 1 18.45 32.86 -6.89
CA MET A 1 17.59 31.85 -7.49
C MET A 1 17.84 30.50 -6.84
N GLN A 2 16.78 29.80 -6.51
CA GLN A 2 16.90 28.52 -5.88
C GLN A 2 17.21 27.45 -6.91
N PRO A 3 18.19 26.62 -6.67
CA PRO A 3 18.50 25.54 -7.61
C PRO A 3 17.33 24.58 -7.73
N SER A 4 17.06 24.18 -8.95
CA SER A 4 16.02 23.19 -9.22
C SER A 4 16.36 21.82 -8.63
N ALA A 5 17.64 21.58 -8.31
CA ALA A 5 18.06 20.35 -7.67
C ALA A 5 17.37 20.10 -6.32
N ALA A 6 16.83 21.15 -5.69
CA ALA A 6 16.08 21.00 -4.46
C ALA A 6 14.68 20.45 -4.69
N VAL A 7 14.21 20.39 -5.93
CA VAL A 7 12.87 19.89 -6.25
C VAL A 7 12.88 18.38 -6.24
N GLU A 8 12.03 17.80 -5.40
CA GLU A 8 11.86 16.35 -5.37
C GLU A 8 11.03 15.89 -6.57
N PRO A 9 11.32 14.70 -7.12
CA PRO A 9 10.49 14.17 -8.19
C PRO A 9 9.09 13.88 -7.69
N ARG A 10 8.12 14.63 -8.18
CA ARG A 10 6.73 14.50 -7.79
C ARG A 10 5.90 14.00 -8.96
N ILE A 11 4.97 13.12 -8.64
CA ILE A 11 4.03 12.56 -9.61
C ILE A 11 2.65 12.76 -9.04
N THR A 12 1.80 13.46 -9.77
CA THR A 12 0.43 13.72 -9.33
C THR A 12 -0.55 13.24 -10.39
N GLY A 13 -1.73 12.89 -9.96
CA GLY A 13 -2.78 12.50 -10.91
C GLY A 13 -3.89 11.72 -10.24
N VAL A 14 -4.75 11.18 -11.08
CA VAL A 14 -5.90 10.36 -10.65
C VAL A 14 -5.45 8.91 -10.58
N ILE A 15 -5.75 8.28 -9.44
CA ILE A 15 -5.33 6.90 -9.17
C ILE A 15 -6.16 5.92 -10.00
N ARG A 16 -5.45 4.98 -10.63
CA ARG A 16 -6.01 3.72 -11.09
C ARG A 16 -5.36 2.63 -10.24
N VAL A 17 -6.17 1.92 -9.47
CA VAL A 17 -5.64 0.86 -8.60
C VAL A 17 -5.31 -0.36 -9.43
N ILE A 18 -4.08 -0.85 -9.30
CA ILE A 18 -3.62 -2.08 -9.98
C ILE A 18 -3.81 -3.27 -9.05
N ASP A 19 -3.27 -3.17 -7.84
CA ASP A 19 -3.51 -4.14 -6.77
C ASP A 19 -3.22 -3.47 -5.43
N GLY A 20 -3.14 -4.26 -4.34
CA GLY A 20 -3.12 -3.71 -2.99
C GLY A 20 -1.94 -2.81 -2.65
N ASP A 21 -0.87 -2.85 -3.41
CA ASP A 21 0.31 -2.02 -3.17
C ASP A 21 0.85 -1.36 -4.44
N THR A 22 0.09 -1.40 -5.53
CA THR A 22 0.52 -0.82 -6.80
C THR A 22 -0.62 -0.02 -7.41
N ILE A 23 -0.30 1.21 -7.78
CA ILE A 23 -1.24 2.11 -8.45
C ILE A 23 -0.63 2.61 -9.75
N ALA A 24 -1.44 3.23 -10.59
CA ALA A 24 -0.97 3.95 -11.76
C ALA A 24 -1.52 5.37 -11.74
N LEU A 25 -0.65 6.31 -12.07
CA LEU A 25 -1.01 7.69 -12.34
C LEU A 25 -0.66 7.96 -13.80
N GLY A 26 -1.68 8.02 -14.66
CA GLY A 26 -1.44 8.06 -16.08
C GLY A 26 -0.70 6.81 -16.55
N LYS A 27 0.45 6.99 -17.17
CA LYS A 27 1.29 5.89 -17.65
C LYS A 27 2.30 5.40 -16.62
N THR A 28 2.40 6.06 -15.48
CA THR A 28 3.41 5.74 -14.47
C THR A 28 2.86 4.72 -13.49
N ARG A 29 3.49 3.56 -13.42
CA ARG A 29 3.17 2.57 -12.40
C ARG A 29 3.99 2.85 -11.16
N ILE A 30 3.34 2.81 -10.01
CA ILE A 30 3.92 3.16 -8.73
C ILE A 30 3.71 2.03 -7.75
N ARG A 31 4.81 1.51 -7.22
CA ARG A 31 4.84 0.61 -6.08
C ARG A 31 4.87 1.47 -4.82
N LEU A 32 3.91 1.30 -3.94
CA LEU A 32 3.87 2.09 -2.72
C LEU A 32 5.03 1.70 -1.80
N PHE A 33 5.76 2.72 -1.35
CA PHE A 33 6.97 2.53 -0.55
C PHE A 33 6.65 1.93 0.82
N GLY A 34 7.47 0.96 1.22
CA GLY A 34 7.52 0.49 2.60
C GLY A 34 6.42 -0.47 3.01
N ILE A 35 5.54 -0.85 2.11
CA ILE A 35 4.46 -1.78 2.40
C ILE A 35 4.49 -2.98 1.48
N ASP A 36 3.78 -4.03 1.89
CA ASP A 36 3.61 -5.24 1.12
C ASP A 36 2.18 -5.73 1.31
N ALA A 37 1.41 -5.73 0.25
CA ALA A 37 0.01 -6.13 0.32
C ALA A 37 -0.13 -7.64 0.26
N VAL A 38 -1.28 -8.13 0.72
CA VAL A 38 -1.67 -9.52 0.52
C VAL A 38 -1.84 -9.76 -0.97
N GLU A 39 -1.23 -10.82 -1.49
CA GLU A 39 -1.34 -11.16 -2.91
C GLU A 39 -2.81 -11.38 -3.31
N GLY A 40 -3.13 -11.06 -4.58
CA GLY A 40 -4.51 -11.07 -5.06
C GLY A 40 -5.23 -12.41 -4.94
N ASP A 41 -4.49 -13.52 -4.86
CA ASP A 41 -5.05 -14.86 -4.71
C ASP A 41 -4.70 -15.50 -3.37
N GLN A 42 -4.13 -14.74 -2.44
CA GLN A 42 -3.65 -15.28 -1.17
C GLN A 42 -4.82 -15.57 -0.23
N PRO A 43 -4.91 -16.81 0.30
CA PRO A 43 -5.95 -17.14 1.27
C PRO A 43 -5.58 -16.69 2.67
N CYS A 44 -6.59 -16.62 3.53
CA CYS A 44 -6.43 -16.50 4.97
C CYS A 44 -7.46 -17.39 5.64
N THR A 45 -7.26 -17.69 6.93
CA THR A 45 -8.08 -18.65 7.65
C THR A 45 -8.70 -17.98 8.87
N ALA A 46 -10.03 -18.09 8.98
CA ALA A 46 -10.75 -17.62 10.15
C ALA A 46 -10.54 -18.56 11.34
N ALA A 47 -10.89 -18.10 12.54
CA ALA A 47 -10.73 -18.87 13.77
C ALA A 47 -11.48 -20.19 13.72
N ASP A 48 -12.60 -20.26 13.00
CA ASP A 48 -13.40 -21.48 12.85
C ASP A 48 -12.89 -22.41 11.77
N GLY A 49 -11.77 -22.10 11.13
CA GLY A 49 -11.18 -22.90 10.05
C GLY A 49 -11.66 -22.54 8.65
N THR A 50 -12.59 -21.60 8.52
CA THR A 50 -13.07 -21.16 7.20
C THR A 50 -11.93 -20.50 6.42
N VAL A 51 -11.74 -20.93 5.18
CA VAL A 51 -10.74 -20.36 4.28
C VAL A 51 -11.40 -19.25 3.46
N LEU A 52 -10.77 -18.07 3.47
CA LEU A 52 -11.26 -16.89 2.77
C LEU A 52 -10.21 -16.44 1.75
N ASN A 53 -10.65 -15.76 0.70
CA ASN A 53 -9.73 -15.14 -0.25
C ASN A 53 -9.43 -13.71 0.22
N CYS A 54 -8.50 -13.58 1.15
CA CYS A 54 -8.13 -12.27 1.69
C CYS A 54 -7.49 -11.37 0.66
N GLY A 55 -6.74 -11.92 -0.29
CA GLY A 55 -6.15 -11.11 -1.35
C GLY A 55 -7.19 -10.40 -2.19
N ALA A 56 -8.22 -11.12 -2.62
CA ALA A 56 -9.31 -10.52 -3.40
C ALA A 56 -10.07 -9.47 -2.59
N TRP A 57 -10.32 -9.76 -1.32
CA TRP A 57 -11.00 -8.83 -0.42
C TRP A 57 -10.22 -7.54 -0.24
N VAL A 58 -8.90 -7.66 0.03
CA VAL A 58 -8.05 -6.49 0.18
C VAL A 58 -8.01 -5.66 -1.11
N SER A 59 -7.80 -6.32 -2.25
CA SER A 59 -7.76 -5.61 -3.53
C SER A 59 -9.06 -4.86 -3.80
N SER A 60 -10.19 -5.47 -3.47
CA SER A 60 -11.50 -4.83 -3.64
C SER A 60 -11.63 -3.59 -2.75
N LEU A 61 -11.21 -3.68 -1.48
CA LEU A 61 -11.28 -2.55 -0.56
C LEU A 61 -10.35 -1.40 -0.99
N VAL A 62 -9.14 -1.72 -1.42
CA VAL A 62 -8.21 -0.71 -1.90
C VAL A 62 -8.77 -0.02 -3.14
N HIS A 63 -9.33 -0.80 -4.05
CA HIS A 63 -9.95 -0.26 -5.25
C HIS A 63 -11.10 0.69 -4.89
N GLN A 64 -12.01 0.25 -4.02
CA GLN A 64 -13.15 1.06 -3.60
C GLN A 64 -12.71 2.37 -2.93
N SER A 65 -11.64 2.31 -2.15
CA SER A 65 -11.18 3.47 -1.37
C SER A 65 -10.42 4.49 -2.22
N TYR A 66 -9.64 4.03 -3.17
CA TYR A 66 -8.66 4.90 -3.82
C TYR A 66 -8.83 5.07 -5.32
N ASP A 67 -9.50 4.15 -6.02
CA ASP A 67 -9.63 4.29 -7.46
C ASP A 67 -10.41 5.56 -7.80
N GLY A 68 -9.87 6.37 -8.69
CA GLY A 68 -10.47 7.64 -9.05
C GLY A 68 -10.14 8.82 -8.14
N GLN A 69 -9.45 8.59 -7.01
CA GLN A 69 -9.02 9.67 -6.13
C GLN A 69 -7.72 10.28 -6.65
N ARG A 70 -7.44 11.51 -6.26
CA ARG A 70 -6.17 12.13 -6.62
C ARG A 70 -5.08 11.73 -5.66
N ALA A 71 -3.89 11.53 -6.19
CA ALA A 71 -2.70 11.27 -5.39
C ALA A 71 -1.60 12.25 -5.72
N ASP A 72 -0.76 12.47 -4.73
CA ASP A 72 0.45 13.27 -4.81
C ASP A 72 1.58 12.41 -4.28
N CYS A 73 2.48 11.99 -5.17
CA CYS A 73 3.50 11.02 -4.86
C CYS A 73 4.89 11.62 -4.99
N VAL A 74 5.78 11.23 -4.09
CA VAL A 74 7.20 11.59 -4.13
C VAL A 74 7.99 10.31 -4.38
N ARG A 75 8.71 10.28 -5.48
CA ARG A 75 9.54 9.13 -5.83
C ARG A 75 10.69 9.01 -4.85
N VAL A 76 10.90 7.79 -4.34
CA VAL A 76 12.02 7.51 -3.43
C VAL A 76 12.99 6.50 -4.01
N ASP A 77 12.58 5.72 -5.01
CA ASP A 77 13.42 4.69 -5.59
C ASP A 77 12.85 4.23 -6.93
N THR A 78 13.62 3.39 -7.62
CA THR A 78 13.15 2.61 -8.76
C THR A 78 13.50 1.16 -8.46
N ASP A 79 12.53 0.26 -8.54
CA ASP A 79 12.82 -1.14 -8.25
C ASP A 79 13.50 -1.84 -9.45
N ARG A 80 13.91 -3.08 -9.23
CA ARG A 80 14.66 -3.83 -10.26
C ARG A 80 13.83 -4.16 -11.51
N TYR A 81 12.51 -3.98 -11.42
CA TYR A 81 11.61 -4.18 -12.56
C TYR A 81 11.31 -2.87 -13.29
N GLY A 82 11.94 -1.78 -12.89
CA GLY A 82 11.73 -0.48 -13.49
C GLY A 82 10.51 0.27 -12.98
N ARG A 83 9.83 -0.22 -11.95
CA ARG A 83 8.69 0.49 -11.37
C ARG A 83 9.20 1.64 -10.51
N THR A 84 8.47 2.74 -10.54
CA THR A 84 8.70 3.83 -9.59
C THR A 84 8.23 3.39 -8.21
N VAL A 85 9.08 3.55 -7.21
CA VAL A 85 8.70 3.35 -5.80
C VAL A 85 8.52 4.72 -5.18
N ALA A 86 7.36 4.97 -4.59
CA ALA A 86 7.03 6.31 -4.11
C ALA A 86 6.18 6.28 -2.84
N ARG A 87 6.29 7.37 -2.07
CA ARG A 87 5.35 7.69 -1.00
C ARG A 87 4.23 8.50 -1.62
N CYS A 88 3.01 8.09 -1.41
CA CYS A 88 1.85 8.74 -2.02
C CYS A 88 0.88 9.21 -0.95
N LYS A 89 0.38 10.44 -1.12
CA LYS A 89 -0.70 10.96 -0.30
C LYS A 89 -1.98 10.97 -1.11
N ALA A 90 -3.04 10.50 -0.51
CA ALA A 90 -4.40 10.56 -1.06
C ALA A 90 -5.36 10.68 0.12
N LEU A 91 -6.47 11.38 -0.08
CA LEU A 91 -7.46 11.59 0.98
C LEU A 91 -6.85 12.20 2.25
N GLY A 92 -5.83 13.05 2.07
CA GLY A 92 -5.17 13.74 3.17
C GLY A 92 -4.18 12.92 3.99
N GLN A 93 -3.87 11.70 3.57
CA GLN A 93 -3.02 10.78 4.33
C GLN A 93 -1.99 10.09 3.45
N ASP A 94 -0.88 9.69 4.07
CA ASP A 94 0.05 8.75 3.45
C ASP A 94 -0.69 7.43 3.23
N MET A 95 -0.79 7.00 1.98
CA MET A 95 -1.51 5.77 1.63
C MET A 95 -0.89 4.54 2.31
N GLY A 96 0.44 4.46 2.38
CA GLY A 96 1.11 3.34 3.04
C GLY A 96 0.70 3.24 4.50
N GLN A 97 0.74 4.37 5.21
CA GLN A 97 0.32 4.43 6.60
C GLN A 97 -1.15 4.01 6.77
N ALA A 98 -2.02 4.53 5.93
CA ALA A 98 -3.45 4.23 6.03
C ALA A 98 -3.75 2.75 5.76
N LEU A 99 -3.09 2.16 4.76
CA LEU A 99 -3.28 0.76 4.42
C LEU A 99 -2.77 -0.18 5.51
N VAL A 100 -1.60 0.12 6.08
CA VAL A 100 -1.05 -0.68 7.19
C VAL A 100 -1.91 -0.52 8.44
N ALA A 101 -2.35 0.70 8.74
CA ALA A 101 -3.21 0.95 9.89
C ALA A 101 -4.55 0.21 9.80
N ALA A 102 -5.09 0.09 8.61
CA ALA A 102 -6.36 -0.63 8.37
C ALA A 102 -6.19 -2.15 8.31
N GLY A 103 -4.96 -2.66 8.34
CA GLY A 103 -4.70 -4.09 8.21
C GLY A 103 -4.88 -4.62 6.79
N LEU A 104 -4.71 -3.76 5.79
CA LEU A 104 -4.81 -4.15 4.38
C LEU A 104 -3.46 -4.35 3.73
N ALA A 105 -2.39 -4.00 4.44
CA ALA A 105 -1.02 -4.23 4.00
C ALA A 105 -0.14 -4.49 5.21
N PHE A 106 1.00 -5.11 4.96
CA PHE A 106 2.02 -5.34 5.96
C PHE A 106 3.12 -4.31 5.82
N SER A 107 3.82 -4.01 6.92
CA SER A 107 5.08 -3.27 6.85
C SER A 107 6.11 -4.13 6.15
N TYR A 108 6.81 -3.55 5.18
CA TYR A 108 7.93 -4.25 4.52
C TYR A 108 9.21 -3.88 5.26
N ALA A 109 9.41 -4.49 6.42
CA ALA A 109 10.45 -4.09 7.38
C ALA A 109 11.87 -4.26 6.84
N ARG A 110 12.10 -5.18 5.90
CA ARG A 110 13.40 -5.34 5.25
C ARG A 110 13.78 -4.12 4.43
N TYR A 111 12.78 -3.40 3.94
CA TYR A 111 12.98 -2.26 3.06
C TYR A 111 12.86 -0.93 3.81
N SER A 112 11.93 -0.85 4.77
CA SER A 112 11.70 0.35 5.55
C SER A 112 11.04 -0.02 6.88
N ARG A 113 11.43 0.67 7.94
CA ARG A 113 10.82 0.47 9.24
C ARG A 113 9.75 1.51 9.56
N ASP A 114 9.38 2.33 8.59
CA ASP A 114 8.49 3.46 8.81
C ASP A 114 7.11 3.05 9.33
N TYR A 115 6.63 1.84 8.98
CA TYR A 115 5.28 1.40 9.32
C TYR A 115 5.25 0.26 10.34
N VAL A 116 6.38 -0.06 10.96
CA VAL A 116 6.48 -1.19 11.88
C VAL A 116 5.55 -1.01 13.09
N LYS A 117 5.55 0.19 13.68
CA LYS A 117 4.69 0.46 14.83
C LYS A 117 3.22 0.48 14.45
N THR A 118 2.91 0.99 13.28
CA THR A 118 1.54 1.03 12.76
C THR A 118 1.03 -0.41 12.56
N GLU A 119 1.85 -1.28 12.01
CA GLU A 119 1.50 -2.69 11.83
C GLU A 119 1.26 -3.37 13.18
N ALA A 120 2.12 -3.12 14.15
CA ALA A 120 1.96 -3.72 15.48
C ALA A 120 0.62 -3.31 16.11
N ALA A 121 0.23 -2.04 15.96
CA ALA A 121 -1.05 -1.57 16.46
C ALA A 121 -2.24 -2.22 15.74
N ALA A 122 -2.15 -2.37 14.41
CA ALA A 122 -3.19 -3.02 13.62
C ALA A 122 -3.35 -4.50 14.03
N LYS A 123 -2.24 -5.18 14.27
CA LYS A 123 -2.25 -6.58 14.76
C LYS A 123 -2.93 -6.69 16.12
N ARG A 124 -2.56 -5.83 17.06
CA ARG A 124 -3.17 -5.86 18.40
C ARG A 124 -4.67 -5.62 18.35
N ALA A 125 -5.11 -4.78 17.43
CA ALA A 125 -6.54 -4.46 17.29
C ALA A 125 -7.29 -5.46 16.39
N GLY A 126 -6.60 -6.40 15.75
CA GLY A 126 -7.22 -7.37 14.84
C GLY A 126 -7.84 -6.73 13.62
N ARG A 127 -7.25 -5.65 13.12
CA ARG A 127 -7.81 -4.93 11.97
C ARG A 127 -7.51 -5.65 10.66
N GLY A 128 -8.47 -5.60 9.75
CA GLY A 128 -8.28 -6.13 8.40
C GLY A 128 -7.87 -7.59 8.42
N VAL A 129 -6.80 -7.91 7.70
CA VAL A 129 -6.31 -9.30 7.61
C VAL A 129 -5.77 -9.82 8.94
N HIS A 130 -5.50 -8.95 9.91
CA HIS A 130 -5.02 -9.37 11.23
C HIS A 130 -6.09 -10.04 12.08
N ALA A 131 -7.35 -10.05 11.63
CA ALA A 131 -8.40 -10.84 12.24
C ALA A 131 -8.31 -12.33 11.85
N TYR A 132 -7.42 -12.66 10.91
CA TYR A 132 -7.31 -14.00 10.32
C TYR A 132 -5.85 -14.44 10.32
N GLU A 133 -5.61 -15.75 10.14
CA GLU A 133 -4.28 -16.24 9.89
C GLU A 133 -3.95 -16.08 8.41
N THR A 134 -2.80 -15.47 8.14
CA THR A 134 -2.34 -15.24 6.78
C THR A 134 -0.94 -15.80 6.62
N GLN A 135 -0.60 -16.17 5.38
CA GLN A 135 0.78 -16.49 5.01
C GLN A 135 1.38 -15.31 4.28
N ARG A 136 2.58 -14.94 4.66
CA ARG A 136 3.32 -13.87 4.00
C ARG A 136 4.45 -14.42 3.19
#